data_312a5cf5f5f8e042abfc260fbb49a328
#
_entry.id   312a5cf5f5f8e042abfc260fbb49a328
#
_cell.length_a   1.000
_cell.length_b   1.000
_cell.length_c   1.000
_cell.angle_alpha   90.00
_cell.angle_beta   90.00
_cell.angle_gamma   90.00
#
_symmetry.space_group_name_H-M   'P 1'
#
loop_
_entity.id
_entity.type
_entity.pdbx_description
1 polymer ?
#
loop_
_entity_poly.entity_id
_entity_poly.type
_entity_poly.pdbx_seq_one_letter_code
_entity_poly.pdbx_strand_id
1 'polypeptide(L)'
;MANQYDQITPTLQSFIKAQPLFFVATAPLAEHGHVNLSPKGYDTFCILSSKQVAYLDLTGSGNETSAHLAENGRITLMFCAFGGAPQILRLYGKGETVLPGAERWDELLAHFPSYHGIRQIIIASIHLVQTSCGYGVPLMELQKDRETMARWATSKGEEGLVEYRGVNNRKSLDGLPTPLAQQYEE
;
A
#
# COMPACT_ATOMS: atom_id res chain seq x y z
N MET A 1 26.24 4.34 2.97
CA MET A 1 26.36 2.91 2.57
C MET A 1 24.98 2.27 2.71
N ALA A 2 24.69 1.26 1.91
CA ALA A 2 23.44 0.49 2.05
C ALA A 2 23.66 -0.60 3.11
N ASN A 3 22.74 -0.73 4.07
CA ASN A 3 22.74 -1.83 5.03
C ASN A 3 21.53 -2.72 4.78
N GLN A 4 21.67 -4.02 5.05
CA GLN A 4 20.62 -5.01 4.93
C GLN A 4 20.31 -5.64 6.29
N TYR A 5 19.03 -5.98 6.50
CA TYR A 5 18.54 -6.59 7.74
C TYR A 5 17.51 -7.66 7.37
N ASP A 6 17.41 -8.71 8.17
CA ASP A 6 16.45 -9.80 8.00
C ASP A 6 15.06 -9.44 8.54
N GLN A 7 14.93 -8.31 9.24
CA GLN A 7 13.69 -7.87 9.87
C GLN A 7 13.69 -6.37 10.17
N ILE A 8 12.52 -5.82 10.44
CA ILE A 8 12.32 -4.43 10.85
C ILE A 8 12.73 -4.29 12.32
N THR A 9 13.87 -3.64 12.57
CA THR A 9 14.37 -3.37 13.93
C THR A 9 13.55 -2.28 14.63
N PRO A 10 13.60 -2.13 15.95
CA PRO A 10 12.91 -1.04 16.66
C PRO A 10 13.25 0.36 16.14
N THR A 11 14.51 0.60 15.80
CA THR A 11 14.96 1.88 15.19
C THR A 11 14.29 2.12 13.83
N LEU A 12 14.20 1.08 13.01
CA LEU A 12 13.56 1.16 11.70
C LEU A 12 12.03 1.30 11.81
N GLN A 13 11.41 0.70 12.83
CA GLN A 13 9.99 0.94 13.13
C GLN A 13 9.73 2.41 13.47
N SER A 14 10.58 3.02 14.30
CA SER A 14 10.46 4.45 14.64
C SER A 14 10.64 5.33 13.39
N PHE A 15 11.58 4.97 12.52
CA PHE A 15 11.78 5.66 11.24
C PHE A 15 10.53 5.58 10.35
N ILE A 16 9.97 4.39 10.17
CA ILE A 16 8.76 4.17 9.36
C ILE A 16 7.59 5.01 9.88
N LYS A 17 7.33 4.97 11.19
CA LYS A 17 6.22 5.70 11.83
C LYS A 17 6.36 7.24 11.73
N ALA A 18 7.57 7.74 11.53
CA ALA A 18 7.82 9.17 11.37
C ALA A 18 7.57 9.67 9.93
N GLN A 19 7.35 8.79 8.95
CA GLN A 19 7.17 9.22 7.57
C GLN A 19 5.69 9.47 7.26
N PRO A 20 5.35 10.63 6.66
CA PRO A 20 3.97 11.00 6.36
C PRO A 20 3.38 10.26 5.15
N LEU A 21 4.23 9.63 4.35
CA LEU A 21 3.83 8.85 3.20
C LEU A 21 4.82 7.72 2.91
N PHE A 22 4.36 6.71 2.19
CA PHE A 22 5.19 5.64 1.66
C PHE A 22 4.83 5.36 0.20
N PHE A 23 5.72 4.66 -0.49
CA PHE A 23 5.52 4.24 -1.87
C PHE A 23 5.38 2.73 -1.94
N VAL A 24 4.49 2.27 -2.80
CA VAL A 24 4.27 0.85 -3.10
C VAL A 24 4.65 0.60 -4.54
N ALA A 25 5.58 -0.31 -4.77
CA ALA A 25 5.98 -0.76 -6.09
C ALA A 25 5.65 -2.23 -6.28
N THR A 26 5.01 -2.55 -7.40
CA THR A 26 4.72 -3.92 -7.87
C THR A 26 4.89 -3.98 -9.39
N ALA A 27 5.09 -5.17 -9.93
CA ALA A 27 5.22 -5.37 -11.37
C ALA A 27 4.57 -6.69 -11.78
N PRO A 28 3.97 -6.78 -12.97
CA PRO A 28 3.50 -8.03 -13.54
C PRO A 28 4.68 -8.91 -13.96
N LEU A 29 4.40 -10.14 -14.36
CA LEU A 29 5.40 -11.06 -14.93
C LEU A 29 5.62 -10.82 -16.44
N ALA A 30 4.62 -10.27 -17.11
CA ALA A 30 4.68 -10.01 -18.55
C ALA A 30 5.83 -9.06 -18.91
N GLU A 31 6.61 -9.40 -19.94
CA GLU A 31 7.77 -8.63 -20.39
C GLU A 31 7.43 -7.16 -20.73
N HIS A 32 6.25 -6.94 -21.32
CA HIS A 32 5.77 -5.63 -21.72
C HIS A 32 4.77 -5.02 -20.72
N GLY A 33 4.61 -5.63 -19.54
CA GLY A 33 3.70 -5.12 -18.51
C GLY A 33 4.25 -3.88 -17.80
N HIS A 34 3.33 -3.04 -17.31
CA HIS A 34 3.68 -1.77 -16.69
C HIS A 34 4.01 -1.92 -15.20
N VAL A 35 5.13 -1.38 -14.78
CA VAL A 35 5.48 -1.30 -13.35
C VAL A 35 4.56 -0.30 -12.66
N ASN A 36 3.92 -0.72 -11.58
CA ASN A 36 3.15 0.17 -10.72
C ASN A 36 4.05 0.80 -9.67
N LEU A 37 3.91 2.11 -9.48
CA LEU A 37 4.50 2.86 -8.36
C LEU A 37 3.46 3.84 -7.83
N SER A 38 2.96 3.60 -6.62
CA SER A 38 1.88 4.38 -6.02
C SER A 38 2.31 5.02 -4.70
N PRO A 39 2.15 6.34 -4.50
CA PRO A 39 2.27 6.96 -3.19
C PRO A 39 1.03 6.63 -2.34
N LYS A 40 1.24 6.41 -1.06
CA LYS A 40 0.20 6.18 -0.05
C LYS A 40 0.44 7.10 1.13
N GLY A 41 -0.56 7.85 1.50
CA GLY A 41 -0.55 8.77 2.64
C GLY A 41 -1.61 8.41 3.67
N TYR A 42 -1.94 9.36 4.50
CA TYR A 42 -2.79 9.20 5.69
C TYR A 42 -2.19 8.22 6.71
N ASP A 43 -2.94 7.90 7.75
CA ASP A 43 -2.56 6.86 8.73
C ASP A 43 -3.07 5.49 8.26
N THR A 44 -2.55 5.06 7.10
CA THR A 44 -2.97 3.81 6.43
C THR A 44 -1.96 2.69 6.53
N PHE A 45 -0.84 2.86 7.25
CA PHE A 45 0.21 1.85 7.36
C PHE A 45 0.34 1.32 8.79
N CYS A 46 0.50 0.00 8.95
CA CYS A 46 0.81 -0.59 10.24
C CYS A 46 1.91 -1.67 10.15
N ILE A 47 2.66 -1.82 11.25
CA ILE A 47 3.66 -2.87 11.45
C ILE A 47 3.01 -3.92 12.35
N LEU A 48 2.69 -5.09 11.78
CA LEU A 48 2.06 -6.20 12.50
C LEU A 48 3.09 -7.00 13.31
N SER A 49 4.31 -7.13 12.77
CA SER A 49 5.44 -7.77 13.45
C SER A 49 6.77 -7.28 12.85
N SER A 50 7.90 -7.78 13.36
CA SER A 50 9.21 -7.46 12.78
C SER A 50 9.38 -7.94 11.32
N LYS A 51 8.50 -8.84 10.84
CA LYS A 51 8.54 -9.40 9.48
C LYS A 51 7.23 -9.28 8.71
N GLN A 52 6.24 -8.59 9.25
CA GLN A 52 4.95 -8.43 8.59
C GLN A 52 4.42 -7.01 8.77
N VAL A 53 3.96 -6.45 7.67
CA VAL A 53 3.33 -5.13 7.63
C VAL A 53 2.01 -5.21 6.88
N ALA A 54 1.13 -4.24 7.11
CA ALA A 54 -0.09 -4.10 6.35
C ALA A 54 -0.34 -2.63 6.02
N TYR A 55 -1.12 -2.39 4.97
CA TYR A 55 -1.69 -1.08 4.74
C TYR A 55 -3.13 -1.16 4.26
N LEU A 56 -3.90 -0.16 4.69
CA LEU A 56 -5.28 0.04 4.28
C LEU A 56 -5.30 0.68 2.89
N ASP A 57 -5.94 0.05 1.92
CA ASP A 57 -6.01 0.56 0.56
C ASP A 57 -7.40 1.13 0.28
N LEU A 58 -7.42 2.45 0.07
CA LEU A 58 -8.64 3.20 -0.21
C LEU A 58 -8.98 3.13 -1.71
N THR A 59 -10.27 3.23 -2.02
CA THR A 59 -10.77 3.21 -3.39
C THR A 59 -10.13 4.32 -4.23
N GLY A 60 -9.42 3.93 -5.28
CA GLY A 60 -8.76 4.82 -6.23
C GLY A 60 -9.06 4.42 -7.67
N SER A 61 -8.46 5.13 -8.64
CA SER A 61 -8.71 4.95 -10.07
C SER A 61 -8.20 3.62 -10.63
N GLY A 62 -7.15 3.04 -10.05
CA GLY A 62 -6.58 1.77 -10.46
C GLY A 62 -6.48 0.77 -9.30
N ASN A 63 -6.16 -0.48 -9.61
CA ASN A 63 -5.98 -1.56 -8.64
C ASN A 63 -4.79 -2.47 -9.01
N GLU A 64 -3.73 -1.87 -9.53
CA GLU A 64 -2.53 -2.53 -10.06
C GLU A 64 -1.86 -3.43 -9.04
N THR A 65 -1.64 -2.90 -7.82
CA THR A 65 -1.01 -3.66 -6.74
C THR A 65 -1.72 -4.98 -6.50
N SER A 66 -3.04 -4.96 -6.36
CA SER A 66 -3.83 -6.15 -6.06
C SER A 66 -3.74 -7.20 -7.19
N ALA A 67 -3.78 -6.76 -8.46
CA ALA A 67 -3.61 -7.64 -9.61
C ALA A 67 -2.22 -8.28 -9.66
N HIS A 68 -1.16 -7.49 -9.49
CA HIS A 68 0.22 -7.99 -9.49
C HIS A 68 0.50 -8.94 -8.31
N LEU A 69 -0.10 -8.67 -7.15
CA LEU A 69 0.03 -9.55 -6.00
C LEU A 69 -0.68 -10.89 -6.23
N ALA A 70 -1.84 -10.88 -6.85
CA ALA A 70 -2.54 -12.11 -7.22
C ALA A 70 -1.74 -12.96 -8.21
N GLU A 71 -1.01 -12.33 -9.16
CA GLU A 71 -0.19 -13.02 -10.14
C GLU A 71 1.11 -13.57 -9.53
N ASN A 72 1.85 -12.78 -8.77
CA ASN A 72 3.22 -13.14 -8.37
C ASN A 72 3.64 -12.78 -6.94
N GLY A 73 2.85 -11.99 -6.24
CA GLY A 73 3.05 -11.60 -4.83
C GLY A 73 4.21 -10.63 -4.58
N ARG A 74 5.04 -10.25 -5.57
CA ARG A 74 6.22 -9.39 -5.34
C ARG A 74 5.78 -7.97 -4.99
N ILE A 75 6.34 -7.44 -3.88
CA ILE A 75 6.05 -6.08 -3.43
C ILE A 75 7.31 -5.44 -2.85
N THR A 76 7.46 -4.15 -3.09
CA THR A 76 8.43 -3.30 -2.40
C THR A 76 7.70 -2.10 -1.81
N LEU A 77 7.93 -1.86 -0.53
CA LEU A 77 7.46 -0.66 0.16
C LEU A 77 8.66 0.24 0.44
N MET A 78 8.57 1.53 0.13
CA MET A 78 9.68 2.47 0.30
C MET A 78 9.25 3.67 1.13
N PHE A 79 10.10 4.04 2.08
CA PHE A 79 9.98 5.22 2.93
C PHE A 79 11.19 6.12 2.72
N CYS A 80 10.97 7.42 2.64
CA CYS A 80 12.01 8.43 2.48
C CYS A 80 11.97 9.43 3.63
N ALA A 81 13.13 9.79 4.17
CA ALA A 81 13.22 10.90 5.12
C ALA A 81 13.08 12.23 4.36
N PHE A 82 11.92 12.87 4.48
CA PHE A 82 11.70 14.23 4.00
C PHE A 82 12.12 15.30 5.02
N GLY A 83 12.47 14.89 6.24
CA GLY A 83 12.98 15.74 7.31
C GLY A 83 14.02 15.00 8.13
N GLY A 84 14.83 15.74 8.90
CA GLY A 84 15.85 15.15 9.73
C GLY A 84 17.04 14.55 8.96
N ALA A 85 17.63 13.48 9.49
CA ALA A 85 18.75 12.79 8.87
C ALA A 85 18.32 12.07 7.58
N PRO A 86 19.06 12.20 6.46
CA PRO A 86 18.70 11.62 5.18
C PRO A 86 18.78 10.09 5.25
N GLN A 87 17.68 9.43 4.89
CA GLN A 87 17.59 7.97 4.85
C GLN A 87 16.49 7.54 3.87
N ILE A 88 16.72 6.46 3.16
CA ILE A 88 15.69 5.69 2.44
C ILE A 88 15.65 4.30 3.06
N LEU A 89 14.46 3.79 3.30
CA LEU A 89 14.21 2.43 3.74
C LEU A 89 13.32 1.71 2.74
N ARG A 90 13.66 0.48 2.39
CA ARG A 90 12.86 -0.40 1.54
C ARG A 90 12.57 -1.70 2.27
N LEU A 91 11.32 -2.13 2.17
CA LEU A 91 10.85 -3.43 2.62
C LEU A 91 10.53 -4.25 1.37
N TYR A 92 11.26 -5.34 1.18
CA TYR A 92 11.03 -6.29 0.09
C TYR A 92 10.30 -7.51 0.63
N GLY A 93 9.21 -7.90 -0.02
CA GLY A 93 8.37 -8.96 0.52
C GLY A 93 7.50 -9.69 -0.51
N LYS A 94 6.65 -10.55 0.06
CA LYS A 94 5.51 -11.16 -0.61
C LYS A 94 4.24 -10.56 -0.04
N GLY A 95 3.43 -10.00 -0.91
CA GLY A 95 2.15 -9.38 -0.54
C GLY A 95 0.96 -10.23 -0.94
N GLU A 96 -0.12 -10.01 -0.26
CA GLU A 96 -1.45 -10.56 -0.56
C GLU A 96 -2.53 -9.51 -0.31
N THR A 97 -3.66 -9.67 -0.98
CA THR A 97 -4.84 -8.81 -0.83
C THR A 97 -5.86 -9.49 0.06
N VAL A 98 -6.33 -8.79 1.10
CA VAL A 98 -7.43 -9.21 1.95
C VAL A 98 -8.64 -8.33 1.64
N LEU A 99 -9.73 -8.96 1.22
CA LEU A 99 -10.99 -8.29 0.88
C LEU A 99 -11.94 -8.24 2.09
N PRO A 100 -12.91 -7.29 2.11
CA PRO A 100 -13.99 -7.31 3.08
C PRO A 100 -14.71 -8.67 3.12
N GLY A 101 -14.96 -9.18 4.33
CA GLY A 101 -15.58 -10.48 4.55
C GLY A 101 -14.63 -11.68 4.57
N ALA A 102 -13.32 -11.49 4.29
CA ALA A 102 -12.33 -12.54 4.50
C ALA A 102 -12.10 -12.79 5.99
N GLU A 103 -11.69 -14.01 6.37
CA GLU A 103 -11.49 -14.44 7.78
C GLU A 103 -10.66 -13.46 8.61
N ARG A 104 -9.60 -12.89 8.03
CA ARG A 104 -8.69 -11.96 8.73
C ARG A 104 -9.08 -10.49 8.61
N TRP A 105 -10.19 -10.18 7.94
CA TRP A 105 -10.56 -8.79 7.66
C TRP A 105 -10.72 -7.94 8.91
N ASP A 106 -11.55 -8.38 9.86
CA ASP A 106 -11.89 -7.60 11.06
C ASP A 106 -10.69 -7.43 11.99
N GLU A 107 -9.88 -8.50 12.16
CA GLU A 107 -8.61 -8.45 12.91
C GLU A 107 -7.68 -7.36 12.34
N LEU A 108 -7.48 -7.38 11.04
CA LEU A 108 -6.59 -6.44 10.38
C LEU A 108 -7.12 -5.03 10.35
N LEU A 109 -8.43 -4.86 10.12
CA LEU A 109 -9.07 -3.56 10.08
C LEU A 109 -8.96 -2.82 11.42
N ALA A 110 -8.95 -3.53 12.54
CA ALA A 110 -8.80 -2.97 13.87
C ALA A 110 -7.45 -2.23 14.11
N HIS A 111 -6.44 -2.45 13.24
CA HIS A 111 -5.17 -1.74 13.30
C HIS A 111 -5.20 -0.34 12.67
N PHE A 112 -6.29 0.05 12.01
CA PHE A 112 -6.38 1.29 11.25
C PHE A 112 -7.49 2.20 11.75
N PRO A 113 -7.34 3.53 11.59
CA PRO A 113 -8.46 4.44 11.76
C PRO A 113 -9.60 4.15 10.76
N SER A 114 -10.79 4.61 11.10
CA SER A 114 -11.93 4.50 10.20
C SER A 114 -11.82 5.49 9.04
N TYR A 115 -11.97 4.99 7.80
CA TYR A 115 -12.01 5.80 6.58
C TYR A 115 -13.23 5.44 5.74
N HIS A 116 -13.76 6.42 5.01
CA HIS A 116 -14.71 6.14 3.92
C HIS A 116 -13.99 5.58 2.70
N GLY A 117 -14.63 4.63 2.03
CA GLY A 117 -14.12 4.08 0.77
C GLY A 117 -12.98 3.08 0.91
N ILE A 118 -12.88 2.40 2.05
CA ILE A 118 -11.96 1.28 2.23
C ILE A 118 -12.30 0.20 1.18
N ARG A 119 -11.31 -0.22 0.41
CA ARG A 119 -11.47 -1.21 -0.64
C ARG A 119 -10.93 -2.58 -0.24
N GLN A 120 -9.75 -2.61 0.33
CA GLN A 120 -9.01 -3.82 0.68
C GLN A 120 -7.89 -3.50 1.66
N ILE A 121 -7.30 -4.52 2.25
CA ILE A 121 -6.06 -4.44 3.04
C ILE A 121 -5.00 -5.22 2.29
N ILE A 122 -3.82 -4.63 2.16
CA ILE A 122 -2.65 -5.34 1.61
C ILE A 122 -1.75 -5.71 2.78
N ILE A 123 -1.42 -7.00 2.88
CA ILE A 123 -0.42 -7.52 3.83
C ILE A 123 0.86 -7.83 3.07
N ALA A 124 2.01 -7.61 3.69
CA ALA A 124 3.28 -8.01 3.13
C ALA A 124 4.15 -8.73 4.18
N SER A 125 4.55 -9.95 3.85
CA SER A 125 5.56 -10.72 4.58
C SER A 125 6.95 -10.31 4.08
N ILE A 126 7.75 -9.72 4.95
CA ILE A 126 9.04 -9.09 4.62
C ILE A 126 10.17 -10.12 4.78
N HIS A 127 10.99 -10.27 3.75
CA HIS A 127 12.14 -11.15 3.76
C HIS A 127 13.48 -10.39 3.68
N LEU A 128 13.46 -9.11 3.30
CA LEU A 128 14.64 -8.26 3.25
C LEU A 128 14.25 -6.81 3.57
N VAL A 129 14.99 -6.19 4.48
CA VAL A 129 14.92 -4.76 4.77
C VAL A 129 16.22 -4.11 4.35
N GLN A 130 16.17 -3.04 3.58
CA GLN A 130 17.37 -2.33 3.12
C GLN A 130 17.26 -0.83 3.44
N THR A 131 18.32 -0.30 4.04
CA THR A 131 18.50 1.15 4.16
C THR A 131 19.55 1.65 3.17
N SER A 132 19.41 2.87 2.72
CA SER A 132 20.40 3.56 1.90
C SER A 132 20.44 5.05 2.26
N CYS A 133 21.53 5.73 1.84
CA CYS A 133 21.60 7.18 2.01
C CYS A 133 20.45 7.85 1.23
N GLY A 134 19.82 8.83 1.86
CA GLY A 134 18.75 9.63 1.25
C GLY A 134 19.25 10.98 0.74
N TYR A 135 20.52 11.11 0.37
CA TYR A 135 21.16 12.41 0.06
C TYR A 135 20.50 13.17 -1.10
N GLY A 136 19.86 12.44 -2.02
CA GLY A 136 19.10 13.04 -3.12
C GLY A 136 17.63 13.31 -2.78
N VAL A 137 17.14 12.93 -1.60
CA VAL A 137 15.78 13.22 -1.16
C VAL A 137 15.73 14.66 -0.64
N PRO A 138 14.89 15.54 -1.21
CA PRO A 138 14.82 16.92 -0.75
C PRO A 138 14.16 17.01 0.64
N LEU A 139 14.47 18.06 1.37
CA LEU A 139 13.74 18.42 2.59
C LEU A 139 12.36 18.95 2.19
N MET A 140 11.32 18.41 2.82
CA MET A 140 9.92 18.79 2.58
C MET A 140 9.19 18.87 3.92
N GLU A 141 8.25 19.78 4.02
CA GLU A 141 7.40 19.92 5.20
C GLU A 141 5.96 19.52 4.83
N LEU A 142 5.39 18.60 5.63
CA LEU A 142 3.97 18.26 5.52
C LEU A 142 3.13 19.42 6.04
N GLN A 143 2.40 20.08 5.17
CA GLN A 143 1.47 21.13 5.57
C GLN A 143 0.17 20.55 6.14
N LYS A 144 -0.45 19.62 5.42
CA LYS A 144 -1.66 18.89 5.82
C LYS A 144 -1.97 17.75 4.85
N ASP A 145 -2.77 16.81 5.30
CA ASP A 145 -3.41 15.83 4.42
C ASP A 145 -4.48 16.47 3.55
N ARG A 146 -4.69 15.90 2.35
CA ARG A 146 -5.76 16.31 1.45
C ARG A 146 -7.09 15.69 1.88
N GLU A 147 -8.13 16.47 2.03
CA GLU A 147 -9.48 15.99 2.31
C GLU A 147 -10.22 15.46 1.06
N THR A 148 -9.61 15.59 -0.13
CA THR A 148 -10.27 15.32 -1.42
C THR A 148 -10.77 13.88 -1.51
N MET A 149 -9.97 12.90 -1.06
CA MET A 149 -10.34 11.48 -1.07
C MET A 149 -11.55 11.22 -0.17
N ALA A 150 -11.50 11.72 1.07
CA ALA A 150 -12.60 11.54 2.04
C ALA A 150 -13.91 12.19 1.55
N ARG A 151 -13.83 13.42 1.04
CA ARG A 151 -15.00 14.12 0.47
C ARG A 151 -15.57 13.40 -0.74
N TRP A 152 -14.71 12.92 -1.64
CA TRP A 152 -15.13 12.15 -2.81
C TRP A 152 -15.81 10.83 -2.40
N ALA A 153 -15.22 10.06 -1.50
CA ALA A 153 -15.78 8.80 -1.04
C ALA A 153 -17.14 9.03 -0.33
N THR A 154 -17.24 10.05 0.54
CA THR A 154 -18.50 10.42 1.19
C THR A 154 -19.57 10.83 0.18
N SER A 155 -19.21 11.60 -0.85
CA SER A 155 -20.18 12.05 -1.87
C SER A 155 -20.68 10.91 -2.77
N LYS A 156 -19.86 9.87 -2.98
CA LYS A 156 -20.26 8.67 -3.71
C LYS A 156 -21.24 7.79 -2.92
N GLY A 157 -21.10 7.74 -1.60
CA GLY A 157 -21.81 6.77 -0.76
C GLY A 157 -21.39 5.33 -1.03
N GLU A 158 -21.84 4.39 -0.22
CA GLU A 158 -21.44 2.99 -0.33
C GLU A 158 -21.83 2.36 -1.67
N GLU A 159 -23.06 2.58 -2.14
CA GLU A 159 -23.54 2.05 -3.42
C GLU A 159 -22.72 2.59 -4.61
N GLY A 160 -22.46 3.91 -4.64
CA GLY A 160 -21.66 4.52 -5.68
C GLY A 160 -20.19 4.11 -5.64
N LEU A 161 -19.65 3.74 -4.49
CA LEU A 161 -18.31 3.17 -4.36
C LEU A 161 -18.25 1.72 -4.87
N VAL A 162 -19.28 0.92 -4.61
CA VAL A 162 -19.41 -0.43 -5.15
C VAL A 162 -19.47 -0.37 -6.68
N GLU A 163 -20.36 0.44 -7.25
CA GLU A 163 -20.44 0.65 -8.70
C GLU A 163 -19.10 1.10 -9.30
N TYR A 164 -18.45 2.09 -8.68
CA TYR A 164 -17.16 2.60 -9.14
C TYR A 164 -16.07 1.52 -9.18
N ARG A 165 -15.98 0.68 -8.14
CA ARG A 165 -15.02 -0.44 -8.09
C ARG A 165 -15.34 -1.49 -9.15
N GLY A 166 -16.61 -1.79 -9.38
CA GLY A 166 -17.08 -2.71 -10.42
C GLY A 166 -16.65 -2.27 -11.83
N VAL A 167 -16.61 -0.97 -12.09
CA VAL A 167 -16.17 -0.41 -13.39
C VAL A 167 -14.65 -0.28 -13.46
N ASN A 168 -13.98 0.23 -12.42
CA ASN A 168 -12.60 0.73 -12.52
C ASN A 168 -11.56 -0.16 -11.85
N ASN A 169 -11.94 -1.12 -10.98
CA ASN A 169 -10.98 -1.82 -10.13
C ASN A 169 -10.93 -3.33 -10.32
N ARG A 170 -11.63 -3.88 -11.34
CA ARG A 170 -11.67 -5.32 -11.62
C ARG A 170 -10.42 -5.84 -12.33
N LYS A 171 -9.69 -4.95 -13.01
CA LYS A 171 -8.49 -5.29 -13.79
C LYS A 171 -7.42 -4.22 -13.62
N SER A 172 -6.16 -4.62 -13.79
CA SER A 172 -5.04 -3.69 -13.95
C SER A 172 -5.06 -2.99 -15.31
N LEU A 173 -4.16 -2.02 -15.50
CA LEU A 173 -3.90 -1.37 -16.79
C LEU A 173 -3.59 -2.40 -17.90
N ASP A 174 -2.85 -3.47 -17.53
CA ASP A 174 -2.47 -4.55 -18.44
C ASP A 174 -3.53 -5.65 -18.57
N GLY A 175 -4.71 -5.47 -18.00
CA GLY A 175 -5.83 -6.39 -18.08
C GLY A 175 -5.78 -7.57 -17.11
N LEU A 176 -4.81 -7.64 -16.20
CA LEU A 176 -4.74 -8.68 -15.17
C LEU A 176 -5.94 -8.57 -14.22
N PRO A 177 -6.65 -9.65 -13.91
CA PRO A 177 -7.77 -9.61 -12.99
C PRO A 177 -7.29 -9.32 -11.56
N THR A 178 -8.11 -8.60 -10.81
CA THR A 178 -7.89 -8.39 -9.37
C THR A 178 -8.73 -9.39 -8.57
N PRO A 179 -8.34 -9.74 -7.33
CA PRO A 179 -9.20 -10.52 -6.43
C PRO A 179 -10.59 -9.91 -6.24
N LEU A 180 -10.69 -8.58 -6.27
CA LEU A 180 -11.95 -7.86 -6.17
C LEU A 180 -12.93 -8.19 -7.33
N ALA A 181 -12.43 -8.56 -8.52
CA ALA A 181 -13.27 -8.87 -9.66
C ALA A 181 -14.28 -9.99 -9.36
N GLN A 182 -13.90 -10.97 -8.53
CA GLN A 182 -14.76 -12.10 -8.15
C GLN A 182 -16.05 -11.68 -7.43
N GLN A 183 -16.06 -10.51 -6.78
CA GLN A 183 -17.25 -9.97 -6.10
C GLN A 183 -18.30 -9.41 -7.10
N TYR A 184 -17.97 -9.34 -8.39
CA TYR A 184 -18.79 -8.79 -9.47
C TYR A 184 -19.04 -9.81 -10.59
N GLU A 185 -18.67 -11.06 -10.38
CA GLU A 185 -18.98 -12.17 -11.29
C GLU A 185 -20.27 -12.84 -10.81
N GLU A 186 -21.42 -12.36 -11.32
CA GLU A 186 -22.71 -13.03 -11.30
C GLU A 186 -23.13 -13.44 -12.73
#